data_d2d6184c4a992eb2c469c726c91ea024
#
_entry.id   d2d6184c4a992eb2c469c726c91ea024
#
_cell.length_a   1.000
_cell.length_b   1.000
_cell.length_c   1.000
_cell.angle_alpha   90.00
_cell.angle_beta   90.00
_cell.angle_gamma   90.00
#
_symmetry.space_group_name_H-M   'P 1'
#
loop_
_entity.id
_entity.type
_entity.pdbx_description
1 polymer ?
#
loop_
_entity_poly.entity_id
_entity_poly.type
_entity_poly.pdbx_seq_one_letter_code
_entity_poly.pdbx_strand_id
1 'polypeptide(L)'
;MSAMKGKTANSVCCTTCRDHQYVVSNQKGKVQAEACKCFTCELCQGTGRILVEDANGISRIHECQCADFFKKLKLFNKAGIPGKFVHESLDNFDVATPRHRVLKDALSRSRTFIKEFIQMKGQYSQGLIFMGEPGLGKTHLAVSIIKELLLQHGVECKFVDFFELLREIRHGYGKDVSEGEFIDPYVGVKVLVIDELAKGRNTDWELTILDHFISARYNDDDKVTLVTTNFKDKLDNGI
;
A
#
# COMPACT_ATOMS: atom_id res chain seq x y z
N MET A 1 4.57 -8.36 25.83
CA MET A 1 3.31 -8.93 25.34
C MET A 1 2.23 -8.59 26.36
N SER A 2 1.50 -7.52 26.17
CA SER A 2 0.30 -7.22 26.96
C SER A 2 -0.82 -6.99 25.96
N ALA A 3 -1.75 -7.94 25.91
CA ALA A 3 -2.90 -7.91 25.04
C ALA A 3 -3.74 -6.65 25.34
N MET A 4 -4.14 -5.94 24.30
CA MET A 4 -5.26 -5.02 24.39
C MET A 4 -6.42 -5.78 25.02
N LYS A 5 -6.82 -5.38 26.22
CA LYS A 5 -7.93 -6.01 26.95
C LYS A 5 -9.16 -5.96 26.06
N GLY A 6 -9.73 -7.13 25.86
CA GLY A 6 -10.93 -7.34 25.08
C GLY A 6 -12.05 -6.40 25.50
N LYS A 7 -12.76 -5.88 24.51
CA LYS A 7 -14.02 -5.17 24.68
C LYS A 7 -14.94 -6.02 25.55
N THR A 8 -15.48 -5.44 26.59
CA THR A 8 -16.59 -6.01 27.34
C THR A 8 -17.78 -6.22 26.39
N ALA A 9 -18.51 -7.33 26.57
CA ALA A 9 -19.55 -7.86 25.65
C ALA A 9 -20.76 -6.93 25.37
N ASN A 10 -20.72 -5.63 25.74
CA ASN A 10 -21.78 -4.64 25.53
C ASN A 10 -21.30 -3.36 24.83
N SER A 11 -20.20 -3.35 24.10
CA SER A 11 -19.80 -2.15 23.34
C SER A 11 -20.59 -2.05 22.05
N VAL A 12 -21.39 -0.98 21.91
CA VAL A 12 -22.06 -0.63 20.64
C VAL A 12 -21.01 -0.51 19.54
N CYS A 13 -21.18 -1.31 18.49
CA CYS A 13 -20.31 -1.24 17.32
C CYS A 13 -20.39 0.16 16.70
N CYS A 14 -19.26 0.78 16.41
CA CYS A 14 -19.23 2.08 15.72
C CYS A 14 -19.71 1.91 14.27
N THR A 15 -20.88 2.44 13.95
CA THR A 15 -21.50 2.34 12.63
C THR A 15 -20.68 3.04 11.54
N THR A 16 -19.87 4.03 11.89
CA THR A 16 -19.05 4.80 10.95
C THR A 16 -17.83 4.03 10.48
N CYS A 17 -17.09 3.40 11.38
CA CYS A 17 -15.83 2.71 11.03
C CYS A 17 -15.90 1.19 11.22
N ARG A 18 -17.02 0.63 11.63
CA ARG A 18 -17.20 -0.80 11.92
C ARG A 18 -16.09 -1.34 12.85
N ASP A 19 -15.76 -0.55 13.88
CA ASP A 19 -14.73 -0.84 14.90
C ASP A 19 -13.27 -0.85 14.41
N HIS A 20 -12.99 -0.41 13.18
CA HIS A 20 -11.62 -0.27 12.68
C HIS A 20 -10.88 0.93 13.28
N GLN A 21 -11.60 1.84 13.98
CA GLN A 21 -11.07 3.06 14.58
C GLN A 21 -10.56 4.11 13.57
N TYR A 22 -10.63 3.85 12.26
CA TYR A 22 -10.33 4.79 11.18
C TYR A 22 -11.43 4.74 10.12
N VAL A 23 -11.50 5.79 9.33
CA VAL A 23 -12.35 5.90 8.14
C VAL A 23 -11.49 6.20 6.94
N VAL A 24 -11.85 5.62 5.79
CA VAL A 24 -11.15 5.84 4.53
C VAL A 24 -12.07 6.60 3.59
N SER A 25 -11.56 7.65 2.96
CA SER A 25 -12.32 8.52 2.06
C SER A 25 -11.49 8.93 0.84
N ASN A 26 -12.17 9.40 -0.21
CA ASN A 26 -11.51 10.01 -1.35
C ASN A 26 -11.37 11.52 -1.09
N GLN A 27 -10.15 12.00 -0.94
CA GLN A 27 -9.85 13.41 -0.76
C GLN A 27 -8.94 13.89 -1.90
N LYS A 28 -9.42 14.86 -2.67
CA LYS A 28 -8.68 15.46 -3.81
C LYS A 28 -8.11 14.41 -4.79
N GLY A 29 -8.87 13.36 -5.09
CA GLY A 29 -8.49 12.31 -6.03
C GLY A 29 -7.52 11.24 -5.48
N LYS A 30 -7.20 11.28 -4.20
CA LYS A 30 -6.39 10.28 -3.49
C LYS A 30 -7.18 9.65 -2.34
N VAL A 31 -6.90 8.39 -2.05
CA VAL A 31 -7.45 7.71 -0.87
C VAL A 31 -6.71 8.21 0.36
N GLN A 32 -7.47 8.65 1.36
CA GLN A 32 -6.95 9.12 2.64
C GLN A 32 -7.64 8.37 3.79
N ALA A 33 -6.91 8.15 4.87
CA ALA A 33 -7.42 7.56 6.10
C ALA A 33 -7.27 8.53 7.26
N GLU A 34 -8.32 8.65 8.06
CA GLU A 34 -8.36 9.50 9.25
C GLU A 34 -8.87 8.71 10.44
N ALA A 35 -8.44 9.10 11.64
CA ALA A 35 -8.96 8.51 12.86
C ALA A 35 -10.48 8.74 12.95
N CYS A 36 -11.22 7.69 13.23
CA CYS A 36 -12.67 7.82 13.45
C CYS A 36 -12.95 8.58 14.76
N LYS A 37 -14.06 9.28 14.81
CA LYS A 37 -14.50 9.98 16.04
C LYS A 37 -14.66 9.05 17.25
N CYS A 38 -14.81 7.75 17.04
CA CYS A 38 -14.84 6.74 18.11
C CYS A 38 -13.44 6.35 18.64
N PHE A 39 -12.36 6.82 17.98
CA PHE A 39 -11.02 6.54 18.45
C PHE A 39 -10.75 7.27 19.76
N THR A 40 -10.47 6.50 20.78
CA THR A 40 -10.06 7.00 22.10
C THR A 40 -8.85 6.24 22.59
N CYS A 41 -7.92 6.94 23.22
CA CYS A 41 -6.78 6.34 23.90
C CYS A 41 -6.82 6.77 25.35
N GLU A 42 -7.05 5.85 26.28
CA GLU A 42 -7.15 6.11 27.71
C GLU A 42 -5.86 6.68 28.30
N LEU A 43 -4.69 6.34 27.70
CA LEU A 43 -3.39 6.76 28.21
C LEU A 43 -3.03 8.21 27.84
N CYS A 44 -3.34 8.63 26.62
CA CYS A 44 -2.91 9.95 26.12
C CYS A 44 -4.07 10.83 25.64
N GLN A 45 -5.31 10.34 25.71
CA GLN A 45 -6.51 11.04 25.23
C GLN A 45 -6.40 11.52 23.77
N GLY A 46 -5.66 10.75 22.95
CA GLY A 46 -5.49 11.04 21.53
C GLY A 46 -4.27 11.92 21.17
N THR A 47 -3.48 12.38 22.13
CA THR A 47 -2.29 13.23 21.88
C THR A 47 -1.12 12.47 21.29
N GLY A 48 -1.09 11.13 21.39
CA GLY A 48 0.01 10.26 20.95
C GLY A 48 1.24 10.32 21.86
N ARG A 49 1.22 11.07 22.97
CA ARG A 49 2.33 11.26 23.90
C ARG A 49 1.87 11.10 25.33
N ILE A 50 2.74 10.57 26.18
CA ILE A 50 2.50 10.39 27.61
C ILE A 50 3.69 10.96 28.39
N LEU A 51 3.44 11.50 29.57
CA LEU A 51 4.47 11.86 30.53
C LEU A 51 4.74 10.65 31.42
N VAL A 52 6.00 10.24 31.51
CA VAL A 52 6.45 9.17 32.40
C VAL A 52 7.49 9.77 33.34
N GLU A 53 7.29 9.62 34.66
CA GLU A 53 8.22 10.04 35.64
C GLU A 53 9.27 8.94 35.86
N ASP A 54 10.55 9.30 35.79
CA ASP A 54 11.64 8.37 36.06
C ASP A 54 11.90 8.22 37.59
N ALA A 55 12.79 7.29 37.94
CA ALA A 55 13.10 7.00 39.35
C ALA A 55 13.67 8.22 40.11
N ASN A 56 14.05 9.28 39.43
CA ASN A 56 14.60 10.51 40.01
C ASN A 56 13.55 11.64 40.08
N GLY A 57 12.27 11.36 39.77
CA GLY A 57 11.19 12.34 39.74
C GLY A 57 11.19 13.27 38.53
N ILE A 58 11.94 12.93 37.46
CA ILE A 58 12.00 13.73 36.25
C ILE A 58 10.99 13.21 35.28
N SER A 59 10.01 14.06 34.89
CA SER A 59 9.02 13.72 33.88
C SER A 59 9.61 13.82 32.50
N ARG A 60 9.49 12.74 31.70
CA ARG A 60 9.91 12.67 30.30
C ARG A 60 8.73 12.37 29.40
N ILE A 61 8.74 12.95 28.20
CA ILE A 61 7.73 12.68 27.18
C ILE A 61 8.12 11.39 26.45
N HIS A 62 7.20 10.41 26.46
CA HIS A 62 7.32 9.17 25.71
C HIS A 62 6.21 9.08 24.65
N GLU A 63 6.49 8.35 23.58
CA GLU A 63 5.43 8.01 22.63
C GLU A 63 4.41 7.07 23.27
N CYS A 64 3.14 7.38 23.08
CA CYS A 64 2.05 6.52 23.51
C CYS A 64 1.94 5.28 22.62
N GLN A 65 1.44 4.19 23.14
CA GLN A 65 1.15 2.97 22.35
C GLN A 65 0.27 3.24 21.12
N CYS A 66 -0.62 4.25 21.17
CA CYS A 66 -1.43 4.64 20.03
C CYS A 66 -0.68 5.39 18.93
N ALA A 67 0.59 5.76 19.14
CA ALA A 67 1.40 6.43 18.11
C ALA A 67 1.58 5.55 16.85
N ASP A 68 1.66 4.21 17.02
CA ASP A 68 1.71 3.27 15.90
C ASP A 68 0.46 3.36 15.01
N PHE A 69 -0.72 3.53 15.59
CA PHE A 69 -1.96 3.75 14.83
C PHE A 69 -1.87 4.99 13.94
N PHE A 70 -1.45 6.13 14.48
CA PHE A 70 -1.29 7.36 13.70
C PHE A 70 -0.17 7.26 12.67
N LYS A 71 0.91 6.51 12.97
CA LYS A 71 1.97 6.22 12.01
C LYS A 71 1.44 5.45 10.81
N LYS A 72 0.60 4.44 11.01
CA LYS A 72 -0.06 3.68 9.94
C LYS A 72 -0.93 4.58 9.06
N LEU A 73 -1.77 5.44 9.66
CA LEU A 73 -2.57 6.41 8.91
C LEU A 73 -1.69 7.36 8.07
N LYS A 74 -0.60 7.85 8.65
CA LYS A 74 0.35 8.72 7.95
C LYS A 74 1.02 8.02 6.77
N LEU A 75 1.44 6.75 6.93
CA LEU A 75 1.99 5.94 5.84
C LEU A 75 0.95 5.73 4.74
N PHE A 76 -0.28 5.38 5.12
CA PHE A 76 -1.39 5.19 4.20
C PHE A 76 -1.66 6.45 3.35
N ASN A 77 -1.71 7.62 3.98
CA ASN A 77 -1.95 8.89 3.32
C ASN A 77 -0.82 9.30 2.36
N LYS A 78 0.39 8.79 2.57
CA LYS A 78 1.55 9.01 1.70
C LYS A 78 1.65 7.99 0.55
N ALA A 79 0.86 6.93 0.56
CA ALA A 79 0.95 5.84 -0.41
C ALA A 79 0.56 6.24 -1.83
N GLY A 80 -0.18 7.32 -2.01
CA GLY A 80 -0.55 7.85 -3.33
C GLY A 80 -1.67 7.07 -4.04
N ILE A 81 -2.43 6.25 -3.34
CA ILE A 81 -3.52 5.43 -3.90
C ILE A 81 -4.58 6.32 -4.55
N PRO A 82 -4.96 6.08 -5.83
CA PRO A 82 -5.99 6.87 -6.49
C PRO A 82 -7.37 6.74 -5.84
N GLY A 83 -8.09 7.86 -5.73
CA GLY A 83 -9.38 7.95 -5.03
C GLY A 83 -10.47 7.01 -5.53
N LYS A 84 -10.41 6.57 -6.78
CA LYS A 84 -11.34 5.58 -7.35
C LYS A 84 -11.28 4.21 -6.64
N PHE A 85 -10.19 3.91 -5.92
CA PHE A 85 -10.00 2.67 -5.18
C PHE A 85 -10.31 2.77 -3.68
N VAL A 86 -11.09 3.77 -3.27
CA VAL A 86 -11.43 3.98 -1.85
C VAL A 86 -12.15 2.78 -1.23
N HIS A 87 -13.00 2.10 -1.97
CA HIS A 87 -13.82 0.98 -1.48
C HIS A 87 -13.22 -0.40 -1.74
N GLU A 88 -12.17 -0.51 -2.59
CA GLU A 88 -11.57 -1.78 -2.96
C GLU A 88 -10.82 -2.42 -1.80
N SER A 89 -11.07 -3.72 -1.61
CA SER A 89 -10.44 -4.61 -0.64
C SER A 89 -10.39 -6.04 -1.19
N LEU A 90 -9.59 -6.92 -0.59
CA LEU A 90 -9.59 -8.33 -0.97
C LEU A 90 -10.92 -9.04 -0.67
N ASP A 91 -11.72 -8.50 0.27
CA ASP A 91 -12.98 -9.11 0.67
C ASP A 91 -14.14 -8.79 -0.27
N ASN A 92 -14.07 -7.67 -1.00
CA ASN A 92 -15.09 -7.30 -1.98
C ASN A 92 -14.65 -7.55 -3.43
N PHE A 93 -13.54 -8.28 -3.65
CA PHE A 93 -13.11 -8.65 -4.98
C PHE A 93 -14.08 -9.65 -5.61
N ASP A 94 -14.71 -9.26 -6.72
CA ASP A 94 -15.70 -10.10 -7.38
C ASP A 94 -15.04 -11.22 -8.19
N VAL A 95 -15.37 -12.46 -7.82
CA VAL A 95 -14.94 -13.69 -8.51
C VAL A 95 -16.07 -14.40 -9.26
N ALA A 96 -17.29 -13.84 -9.27
CA ALA A 96 -18.49 -14.45 -9.82
C ALA A 96 -18.65 -14.24 -11.34
N THR A 97 -17.56 -14.34 -12.09
CA THR A 97 -17.54 -14.17 -13.55
C THR A 97 -17.27 -15.50 -14.28
N PRO A 98 -17.47 -15.61 -15.60
CA PRO A 98 -17.08 -16.80 -16.37
C PRO A 98 -15.59 -17.20 -16.20
N ARG A 99 -14.74 -16.26 -15.79
CA ARG A 99 -13.30 -16.48 -15.50
C ARG A 99 -13.03 -16.73 -14.02
N HIS A 100 -14.03 -17.15 -13.24
CA HIS A 100 -14.00 -17.30 -11.78
C HIS A 100 -12.79 -18.07 -11.24
N ARG A 101 -12.31 -19.09 -11.93
CA ARG A 101 -11.17 -19.90 -11.48
C ARG A 101 -9.88 -19.06 -11.41
N VAL A 102 -9.56 -18.36 -12.50
CA VAL A 102 -8.34 -17.52 -12.57
C VAL A 102 -8.41 -16.37 -11.57
N LEU A 103 -9.59 -15.75 -11.40
CA LEU A 103 -9.79 -14.66 -10.44
C LEU A 103 -9.71 -15.17 -8.99
N LYS A 104 -10.24 -16.35 -8.70
CA LYS A 104 -10.08 -17.00 -7.39
C LYS A 104 -8.61 -17.32 -7.08
N ASP A 105 -7.87 -17.82 -8.06
CA ASP A 105 -6.45 -18.12 -7.91
C ASP A 105 -5.65 -16.83 -7.66
N ALA A 106 -5.94 -15.75 -8.40
CA ALA A 106 -5.31 -14.46 -8.20
C ALA A 106 -5.60 -13.88 -6.80
N LEU A 107 -6.85 -13.94 -6.34
CA LEU A 107 -7.24 -13.53 -5.00
C LEU A 107 -6.54 -14.38 -3.92
N SER A 108 -6.51 -15.70 -4.10
CA SER A 108 -5.83 -16.61 -3.18
C SER A 108 -4.34 -16.32 -3.08
N ARG A 109 -3.66 -16.11 -4.21
CA ARG A 109 -2.24 -15.72 -4.26
C ARG A 109 -1.99 -14.37 -3.58
N SER A 110 -2.89 -13.41 -3.76
CA SER A 110 -2.80 -12.10 -3.09
C SER A 110 -2.85 -12.24 -1.57
N ARG A 111 -3.75 -13.05 -1.04
CA ARG A 111 -3.85 -13.34 0.40
C ARG A 111 -2.64 -14.12 0.91
N THR A 112 -2.18 -15.11 0.15
CA THR A 112 -0.97 -15.89 0.47
C THR A 112 0.26 -14.98 0.51
N PHE A 113 0.41 -14.09 -0.46
CA PHE A 113 1.49 -13.11 -0.51
C PHE A 113 1.56 -12.27 0.78
N ILE A 114 0.44 -11.69 1.22
CA ILE A 114 0.40 -10.90 2.46
C ILE A 114 0.84 -11.74 3.65
N LYS A 115 0.28 -12.96 3.77
CA LYS A 115 0.61 -13.87 4.87
C LYS A 115 2.11 -14.20 4.92
N GLU A 116 2.69 -14.60 3.79
CA GLU A 116 4.11 -14.96 3.68
C GLU A 116 5.00 -13.74 3.94
N PHE A 117 4.69 -12.58 3.34
CA PHE A 117 5.41 -11.33 3.56
C PHE A 117 5.50 -10.97 5.04
N ILE A 118 4.40 -11.11 5.79
CA ILE A 118 4.37 -10.81 7.23
C ILE A 118 5.11 -11.88 8.04
N GLN A 119 4.93 -13.16 7.71
CA GLN A 119 5.62 -14.26 8.39
C GLN A 119 7.15 -14.18 8.26
N MET A 120 7.64 -13.79 7.11
CA MET A 120 9.06 -13.61 6.82
C MET A 120 9.62 -12.27 7.30
N LYS A 121 8.84 -11.49 8.06
CA LYS A 121 9.22 -10.18 8.64
C LYS A 121 9.78 -9.21 7.60
N GLY A 122 9.27 -9.30 6.37
CA GLY A 122 9.70 -8.46 5.27
C GLY A 122 11.03 -8.89 4.60
N GLN A 123 11.60 -10.02 4.95
CA GLN A 123 12.70 -10.66 4.20
C GLN A 123 12.17 -11.47 3.01
N TYR A 124 11.09 -10.99 2.42
CA TYR A 124 10.41 -11.63 1.30
C TYR A 124 10.69 -10.80 0.04
N SER A 125 11.43 -11.39 -0.90
CA SER A 125 11.90 -10.70 -2.10
C SER A 125 11.04 -10.96 -3.35
N GLN A 126 10.03 -11.85 -3.26
CA GLN A 126 9.20 -12.16 -4.41
C GLN A 126 8.08 -11.15 -4.58
N GLY A 127 8.01 -10.52 -5.75
CA GLY A 127 6.89 -9.67 -6.15
C GLY A 127 5.76 -10.45 -6.81
N LEU A 128 4.69 -9.74 -7.19
CA LEU A 128 3.59 -10.30 -7.98
C LEU A 128 3.42 -9.48 -9.26
N ILE A 129 3.18 -10.18 -10.37
CA ILE A 129 2.79 -9.56 -11.62
C ILE A 129 1.35 -9.98 -11.95
N PHE A 130 0.44 -9.02 -12.00
CA PHE A 130 -0.93 -9.22 -12.44
C PHE A 130 -1.03 -8.90 -13.92
N MET A 131 -1.16 -9.93 -14.76
CA MET A 131 -1.28 -9.82 -16.20
C MET A 131 -2.67 -10.19 -16.68
N GLY A 132 -3.13 -9.58 -17.78
CA GLY A 132 -4.40 -9.92 -18.40
C GLY A 132 -5.15 -8.73 -18.97
N GLU A 133 -6.33 -8.99 -19.51
CA GLU A 133 -7.16 -7.97 -20.16
C GLU A 133 -7.60 -6.85 -19.22
N PRO A 134 -7.90 -5.66 -19.73
CA PRO A 134 -8.51 -4.59 -18.93
C PRO A 134 -9.81 -5.08 -18.25
N GLY A 135 -10.11 -4.52 -17.09
CA GLY A 135 -11.35 -4.82 -16.35
C GLY A 135 -11.32 -6.10 -15.50
N LEU A 136 -10.20 -6.85 -15.45
CA LEU A 136 -10.09 -8.07 -14.64
C LEU A 136 -9.73 -7.81 -13.16
N GLY A 137 -9.70 -6.56 -12.72
CA GLY A 137 -9.43 -6.23 -11.32
C GLY A 137 -7.97 -6.32 -10.87
N LYS A 138 -7.00 -6.28 -11.81
CA LYS A 138 -5.56 -6.31 -11.49
C LYS A 138 -5.15 -5.23 -10.49
N THR A 139 -5.48 -3.98 -10.81
CA THR A 139 -5.19 -2.84 -9.94
C THR A 139 -5.97 -2.92 -8.62
N HIS A 140 -7.21 -3.44 -8.64
CA HIS A 140 -7.99 -3.71 -7.42
C HIS A 140 -7.20 -4.62 -6.46
N LEU A 141 -6.69 -5.77 -6.95
CA LEU A 141 -5.91 -6.69 -6.11
C LEU A 141 -4.62 -6.04 -5.59
N ALA A 142 -3.85 -5.38 -6.46
CA ALA A 142 -2.60 -4.74 -6.08
C ALA A 142 -2.81 -3.64 -5.02
N VAL A 143 -3.84 -2.79 -5.21
CA VAL A 143 -4.20 -1.74 -4.23
C VAL A 143 -4.69 -2.35 -2.93
N SER A 144 -5.50 -3.41 -2.98
CA SER A 144 -6.01 -4.09 -1.78
C SER A 144 -4.89 -4.67 -0.93
N ILE A 145 -3.87 -5.26 -1.56
CA ILE A 145 -2.67 -5.76 -0.87
C ILE A 145 -1.99 -4.61 -0.09
N ILE A 146 -1.68 -3.50 -0.75
CA ILE A 146 -0.96 -2.41 -0.06
C ILE A 146 -1.83 -1.70 0.98
N LYS A 147 -3.16 -1.62 0.80
CA LYS A 147 -4.07 -1.10 1.83
C LYS A 147 -4.02 -1.94 3.10
N GLU A 148 -4.03 -3.26 2.97
CA GLU A 148 -3.94 -4.18 4.10
C GLU A 148 -2.56 -4.08 4.77
N LEU A 149 -1.47 -4.10 4.01
CA LEU A 149 -0.11 -3.97 4.53
C LEU A 149 0.09 -2.64 5.29
N LEU A 150 -0.42 -1.54 4.76
CA LEU A 150 -0.33 -0.21 5.38
C LEU A 150 -1.13 -0.13 6.69
N LEU A 151 -2.43 -0.46 6.64
CA LEU A 151 -3.35 -0.21 7.75
C LEU A 151 -3.26 -1.27 8.85
N GLN A 152 -3.05 -2.53 8.50
CA GLN A 152 -2.96 -3.59 9.50
C GLN A 152 -1.54 -3.78 10.01
N HIS A 153 -0.54 -3.71 9.12
CA HIS A 153 0.84 -4.09 9.46
C HIS A 153 1.82 -2.92 9.53
N GLY A 154 1.43 -1.71 9.10
CA GLY A 154 2.30 -0.53 9.14
C GLY A 154 3.49 -0.62 8.20
N VAL A 155 3.38 -1.42 7.13
CA VAL A 155 4.42 -1.56 6.10
C VAL A 155 4.39 -0.34 5.20
N GLU A 156 5.54 0.26 4.94
CA GLU A 156 5.64 1.39 4.02
C GLU A 156 5.44 0.93 2.58
N CYS A 157 4.35 1.40 1.96
CA CYS A 157 4.00 1.09 0.58
C CYS A 157 3.76 2.36 -0.21
N LYS A 158 3.99 2.29 -1.53
CA LYS A 158 3.58 3.34 -2.47
C LYS A 158 2.93 2.75 -3.70
N PHE A 159 2.10 3.58 -4.30
CA PHE A 159 1.45 3.34 -5.59
C PHE A 159 1.94 4.36 -6.60
N VAL A 160 2.28 3.90 -7.79
CA VAL A 160 2.60 4.75 -8.94
C VAL A 160 1.89 4.21 -10.18
N ASP A 161 1.18 5.09 -10.87
CA ASP A 161 0.78 4.87 -12.25
C ASP A 161 2.01 5.21 -13.11
N PHE A 162 2.56 4.20 -13.79
CA PHE A 162 3.82 4.35 -14.51
C PHE A 162 3.71 5.35 -15.67
N PHE A 163 2.58 5.36 -16.35
CA PHE A 163 2.35 6.29 -17.44
C PHE A 163 2.27 7.75 -16.98
N GLU A 164 1.57 7.99 -15.85
CA GLU A 164 1.49 9.34 -15.26
C GLU A 164 2.87 9.78 -14.77
N LEU A 165 3.66 8.91 -14.17
CA LEU A 165 5.03 9.22 -13.74
C LEU A 165 5.90 9.63 -14.94
N LEU A 166 5.85 8.89 -16.06
CA LEU A 166 6.59 9.26 -17.27
C LEU A 166 6.17 10.63 -17.80
N ARG A 167 4.89 10.99 -17.67
CA ARG A 167 4.40 12.33 -18.02
C ARG A 167 4.98 13.40 -17.10
N GLU A 168 5.00 13.15 -15.79
CA GLU A 168 5.54 14.07 -14.80
C GLU A 168 7.04 14.34 -15.05
N ILE A 169 7.82 13.29 -15.29
CA ILE A 169 9.25 13.41 -15.63
C ILE A 169 9.42 14.26 -16.89
N ARG A 170 8.67 13.98 -17.97
CA ARG A 170 8.75 14.79 -19.22
C ARG A 170 8.39 16.26 -19.00
N HIS A 171 7.41 16.54 -18.15
CA HIS A 171 7.05 17.91 -17.79
C HIS A 171 8.09 18.61 -16.90
N GLY A 172 8.93 17.84 -16.22
CA GLY A 172 10.05 18.33 -15.42
C GLY A 172 11.26 18.78 -16.25
N TYR A 173 11.40 18.27 -17.47
CA TYR A 173 12.50 18.67 -18.36
C TYR A 173 12.48 20.18 -18.63
N GLY A 174 13.61 20.84 -18.36
CA GLY A 174 13.75 22.29 -18.47
C GLY A 174 13.39 23.08 -17.21
N LYS A 175 13.15 22.42 -16.07
CA LYS A 175 12.81 23.06 -14.79
C LYS A 175 13.83 22.79 -13.67
N ASP A 176 15.08 22.54 -13.95
CA ASP A 176 16.13 22.19 -12.97
C ASP A 176 15.77 21.03 -12.00
N VAL A 177 14.83 20.17 -12.39
CA VAL A 177 14.40 19.00 -11.61
C VAL A 177 14.99 17.75 -12.27
N SER A 178 15.76 16.99 -11.51
CA SER A 178 16.36 15.74 -12.00
C SER A 178 15.34 14.60 -12.09
N GLU A 179 15.57 13.63 -12.99
CA GLU A 179 14.75 12.42 -13.05
C GLU A 179 14.73 11.67 -11.71
N GLY A 180 15.84 11.69 -10.98
CA GLY A 180 15.95 11.08 -9.64
C GLY A 180 14.94 11.65 -8.66
N GLU A 181 14.68 12.94 -8.67
CA GLU A 181 13.70 13.55 -7.75
C GLU A 181 12.28 13.00 -7.93
N PHE A 182 11.93 12.54 -9.14
CA PHE A 182 10.66 11.88 -9.40
C PHE A 182 10.68 10.39 -9.03
N ILE A 183 11.83 9.72 -9.15
CA ILE A 183 11.97 8.27 -9.00
C ILE A 183 12.28 7.87 -7.56
N ASP A 184 13.19 8.59 -6.89
CA ASP A 184 13.67 8.27 -5.54
C ASP A 184 12.57 8.04 -4.50
N PRO A 185 11.46 8.83 -4.49
CA PRO A 185 10.36 8.60 -3.56
C PRO A 185 9.74 7.21 -3.64
N TYR A 186 9.86 6.51 -4.77
CA TYR A 186 9.30 5.20 -5.03
C TYR A 186 10.31 4.06 -4.85
N VAL A 187 11.59 4.33 -5.13
CA VAL A 187 12.65 3.32 -5.02
C VAL A 187 12.87 2.89 -3.57
N GLY A 188 12.79 3.84 -2.63
CA GLY A 188 13.13 3.60 -1.22
C GLY A 188 12.09 2.81 -0.41
N VAL A 189 10.85 2.65 -0.89
CA VAL A 189 9.78 2.04 -0.09
C VAL A 189 9.83 0.51 -0.07
N LYS A 190 9.34 -0.09 1.00
CA LYS A 190 9.33 -1.55 1.18
C LYS A 190 8.52 -2.27 0.10
N VAL A 191 7.29 -1.81 -0.15
CA VAL A 191 6.41 -2.38 -1.19
C VAL A 191 5.99 -1.29 -2.17
N LEU A 192 6.26 -1.51 -3.46
CA LEU A 192 5.87 -0.61 -4.53
C LEU A 192 4.86 -1.28 -5.46
N VAL A 193 3.76 -0.60 -5.74
CA VAL A 193 2.86 -0.95 -6.84
C VAL A 193 3.20 -0.10 -8.05
N ILE A 194 3.54 -0.74 -9.17
CA ILE A 194 3.68 -0.12 -10.48
C ILE A 194 2.46 -0.53 -11.30
N ASP A 195 1.54 0.42 -11.49
CA ASP A 195 0.28 0.18 -12.20
C ASP A 195 0.43 0.53 -13.69
N GLU A 196 -0.31 -0.22 -14.52
CA GLU A 196 -0.39 -0.04 -15.98
C GLU A 196 0.98 -0.09 -16.69
N LEU A 197 1.89 -0.96 -16.22
CA LEU A 197 3.19 -1.12 -16.87
C LEU A 197 3.01 -1.44 -18.36
N ALA A 198 3.84 -0.80 -19.21
CA ALA A 198 3.84 -0.95 -20.67
C ALA A 198 2.57 -0.42 -21.38
N LYS A 199 1.81 0.48 -20.77
CA LYS A 199 0.76 1.25 -21.44
C LYS A 199 1.33 2.33 -22.39
N GLY A 200 2.62 2.65 -22.23
CA GLY A 200 3.34 3.65 -23.04
C GLY A 200 3.62 3.18 -24.48
N ARG A 201 4.46 3.95 -25.16
CA ARG A 201 4.90 3.65 -26.52
C ARG A 201 6.09 2.69 -26.57
N ASN A 202 6.60 2.26 -25.39
CA ASN A 202 7.81 1.43 -25.24
C ASN A 202 9.03 2.04 -25.96
N THR A 203 9.20 3.35 -25.83
CA THR A 203 10.37 4.05 -26.36
C THR A 203 11.61 3.67 -25.54
N ASP A 204 12.81 3.78 -26.12
CA ASP A 204 14.07 3.49 -25.42
C ASP A 204 14.20 4.28 -24.12
N TRP A 205 13.72 5.53 -24.11
CA TRP A 205 13.70 6.35 -22.91
C TRP A 205 12.76 5.77 -21.81
N GLU A 206 11.54 5.36 -22.18
CA GLU A 206 10.60 4.73 -21.22
C GLU A 206 11.17 3.44 -20.65
N LEU A 207 11.86 2.66 -21.47
CA LEU A 207 12.55 1.44 -21.05
C LEU A 207 13.73 1.74 -20.12
N THR A 208 14.50 2.81 -20.38
CA THR A 208 15.59 3.26 -19.49
C THR A 208 15.06 3.65 -18.12
N ILE A 209 13.96 4.39 -18.04
CA ILE A 209 13.33 4.73 -16.75
C ILE A 209 12.85 3.48 -16.01
N LEU A 210 12.22 2.55 -16.72
CA LEU A 210 11.78 1.28 -16.14
C LEU A 210 12.96 0.46 -15.61
N ASP A 211 14.03 0.35 -16.39
CA ASP A 211 15.25 -0.38 -15.98
C ASP A 211 15.86 0.24 -14.72
N HIS A 212 15.92 1.55 -14.64
CA HIS A 212 16.35 2.25 -13.42
C HIS A 212 15.50 1.85 -12.22
N PHE A 213 14.16 1.85 -12.34
CA PHE A 213 13.27 1.42 -11.26
C PHE A 213 13.52 -0.01 -10.82
N ILE A 214 13.58 -0.93 -11.78
CA ILE A 214 13.74 -2.36 -11.51
C ILE A 214 15.11 -2.61 -10.90
N SER A 215 16.20 -2.11 -11.52
CA SER A 215 17.56 -2.33 -11.07
C SER A 215 17.80 -1.75 -9.68
N ALA A 216 17.32 -0.55 -9.39
CA ALA A 216 17.47 0.09 -8.09
C ALA A 216 16.72 -0.65 -6.96
N ARG A 217 15.68 -1.41 -7.28
CA ARG A 217 14.91 -2.19 -6.31
C ARG A 217 15.34 -3.66 -6.23
N TYR A 218 15.83 -4.21 -7.35
CA TYR A 218 16.28 -5.61 -7.44
C TYR A 218 17.52 -5.87 -6.59
N ASN A 219 18.40 -4.89 -6.48
CA ASN A 219 19.63 -4.99 -5.68
C ASN A 219 19.41 -4.89 -4.17
N ASP A 220 18.17 -4.74 -3.73
CA ASP A 220 17.80 -4.64 -2.32
C ASP A 220 16.83 -5.79 -1.98
N ASP A 221 17.36 -6.84 -1.36
CA ASP A 221 16.62 -8.06 -0.99
C ASP A 221 15.38 -7.78 -0.12
N ASP A 222 15.32 -6.60 0.44
CA ASP A 222 14.26 -6.17 1.34
C ASP A 222 13.07 -5.51 0.63
N LYS A 223 13.15 -5.25 -0.69
CA LYS A 223 12.13 -4.52 -1.44
C LYS A 223 11.28 -5.44 -2.32
N VAL A 224 9.99 -5.20 -2.32
CA VAL A 224 9.03 -5.96 -3.11
C VAL A 224 8.31 -5.06 -4.10
N THR A 225 8.14 -5.53 -5.33
CA THR A 225 7.41 -4.81 -6.38
C THR A 225 6.21 -5.62 -6.85
N LEU A 226 5.05 -4.98 -6.85
CA LEU A 226 3.81 -5.50 -7.43
C LEU A 226 3.57 -4.75 -8.73
N VAL A 227 3.33 -5.49 -9.81
CA VAL A 227 3.15 -4.91 -11.13
C VAL A 227 1.79 -5.28 -11.68
N THR A 228 1.11 -4.34 -12.31
CA THR A 228 -0.05 -4.64 -13.16
C THR A 228 0.24 -4.28 -14.61
N THR A 229 -0.22 -5.11 -15.52
CA THR A 229 -0.02 -4.89 -16.96
C THR A 229 -1.14 -5.50 -17.78
N ASN A 230 -1.41 -4.92 -18.95
CA ASN A 230 -2.30 -5.47 -19.96
C ASN A 230 -1.55 -6.32 -20.99
N PHE A 231 -0.25 -6.51 -20.82
CA PHE A 231 0.51 -7.43 -21.67
C PHE A 231 -0.09 -8.82 -21.58
N LYS A 232 -0.17 -9.48 -22.73
CA LYS A 232 -0.43 -10.93 -22.81
C LYS A 232 0.92 -11.60 -23.00
N ASP A 233 1.20 -12.58 -22.16
CA ASP A 233 2.37 -13.40 -22.37
C ASP A 233 2.23 -14.11 -23.71
N LYS A 234 3.18 -13.88 -24.63
CA LYS A 234 3.21 -14.59 -25.92
C LYS A 234 3.64 -16.05 -25.78
N LEU A 235 4.02 -16.48 -24.58
CA LEU A 235 4.44 -17.85 -24.28
C LEU A 235 3.27 -18.86 -24.31
N ASP A 236 2.02 -18.41 -24.32
CA ASP A 236 0.84 -19.28 -24.45
C ASP A 236 0.52 -19.69 -25.91
N ASN A 237 1.29 -19.23 -26.87
CA ASN A 237 1.19 -19.71 -28.26
C ASN A 237 2.27 -20.77 -28.51
N GLY A 238 1.99 -21.95 -27.99
CA GLY A 238 2.58 -23.24 -28.31
C GLY A 238 3.90 -23.24 -29.11
N ILE A 239 4.97 -23.62 -28.45
CA ILE A 239 5.91 -24.53 -29.06
C ILE A 239 5.53 -25.94 -28.67
#